data_1fab99ee8209991666b73a83e85c5bb1
#
_entry.id   1fab99ee8209991666b73a83e85c5bb1
#
_cell.length_a   1.000
_cell.length_b   1.000
_cell.length_c   1.000
_cell.angle_alpha   90.00
_cell.angle_beta   90.00
_cell.angle_gamma   90.00
#
_symmetry.space_group_name_H-M   'P 1'
#
loop_
_entity.id
_entity.type
_entity.pdbx_description
1 polymer ?
#
loop_
_entity_poly.entity_id
_entity_poly.type
_entity_poly.pdbx_seq_one_letter_code
_entity_poly.pdbx_strand_id
1 'polypeptide(L)'
;MLTLLKGPNARTSECVRTALNASTRGMDAARAARGGMEPGRANPTAGLSPDKQEIADLVRALAPQYGVEPGLALALIRVESNFDPYALSPMNAQGLMQLIPGTARRFNVRNAFDPADNIRGGLAYLRWLLAYYQGRVVLAAAAYNAGEGAVDRHGGVPPYRETQEYVGKIARFFGAEQHLYDGRLVDPSPAFPRRGGGAL
;
A
#
# COMPACT_ATOMS: atom_id res chain seq x y z
N MET A 1 -25.37 -3.71 -36.74
CA MET A 1 -25.60 -2.64 -35.75
C MET A 1 -24.64 -2.91 -34.61
N LEU A 2 -23.39 -2.31 -34.63
CA LEU A 2 -22.37 -2.50 -33.59
C LEU A 2 -22.66 -1.55 -32.46
N THR A 3 -23.04 -2.09 -31.30
CA THR A 3 -23.12 -1.33 -30.06
C THR A 3 -21.69 -1.19 -29.50
N LEU A 4 -21.12 0.01 -29.60
CA LEU A 4 -19.87 0.37 -28.95
C LEU A 4 -20.07 0.28 -27.42
N LEU A 5 -19.50 -0.75 -26.81
CA LEU A 5 -19.36 -0.84 -25.37
C LEU A 5 -18.42 0.31 -24.91
N LYS A 6 -18.97 1.28 -24.20
CA LYS A 6 -18.20 2.31 -23.51
C LYS A 6 -17.26 1.60 -22.53
N GLY A 7 -15.95 1.79 -22.71
CA GLY A 7 -14.92 1.19 -21.88
C GLY A 7 -15.01 1.61 -20.41
N PRO A 8 -14.32 0.88 -19.51
CA PRO A 8 -14.39 1.04 -18.03
C PRO A 8 -13.85 2.36 -17.49
N ASN A 9 -13.16 3.17 -18.29
CA ASN A 9 -12.43 4.37 -17.85
C ASN A 9 -13.30 5.50 -17.25
N ALA A 10 -14.54 5.68 -17.72
CA ALA A 10 -15.38 6.79 -17.26
C ALA A 10 -15.82 6.64 -15.77
N ARG A 11 -16.08 5.40 -15.35
CA ARG A 11 -16.51 5.12 -13.96
C ARG A 11 -15.37 5.24 -12.96
N THR A 12 -14.15 4.84 -13.34
CA THR A 12 -12.97 4.95 -12.49
C THR A 12 -12.62 6.40 -12.21
N SER A 13 -12.61 7.23 -13.25
CA SER A 13 -12.31 8.66 -13.15
C SER A 13 -13.31 9.40 -12.25
N GLU A 14 -14.59 9.09 -12.34
CA GLU A 14 -15.62 9.71 -11.51
C GLU A 14 -15.51 9.28 -10.05
N CYS A 15 -15.26 8.01 -9.78
CA CYS A 15 -15.07 7.47 -8.43
C CYS A 15 -13.85 8.10 -7.73
N VAL A 16 -12.71 8.20 -8.44
CA VAL A 16 -11.48 8.84 -7.93
C VAL A 16 -11.71 10.33 -7.64
N ARG A 17 -12.37 11.06 -8.54
CA ARG A 17 -12.70 12.49 -8.32
C ARG A 17 -13.61 12.72 -7.12
N THR A 18 -14.61 11.86 -6.94
CA THR A 18 -15.51 11.96 -5.77
C THR A 18 -14.76 11.71 -4.46
N ALA A 19 -13.87 10.72 -4.44
CA ALA A 19 -13.05 10.41 -3.27
C ALA A 19 -12.03 11.51 -2.95
N LEU A 20 -11.40 12.12 -3.97
CA LEU A 20 -10.52 13.28 -3.79
C LEU A 20 -11.25 14.48 -3.21
N ASN A 21 -12.45 14.82 -3.71
CA ASN A 21 -13.25 15.94 -3.22
C ASN A 21 -13.72 15.73 -1.78
N ALA A 22 -13.98 14.50 -1.37
CA ALA A 22 -14.32 14.18 0.02
C ALA A 22 -13.10 14.32 0.96
N SER A 23 -11.91 13.99 0.46
CA SER A 23 -10.66 14.04 1.23
C SER A 23 -10.15 15.48 1.45
N THR A 24 -10.38 16.39 0.49
CA THR A 24 -9.85 17.77 0.55
C THR A 24 -10.67 18.71 1.45
N ARG A 25 -11.89 18.38 1.83
CA ARG A 25 -12.73 19.21 2.71
C ARG A 25 -12.25 19.32 4.16
N GLY A 26 -11.23 18.58 4.56
CA GLY A 26 -10.69 18.56 5.92
C GLY A 26 -9.24 19.02 6.07
N MET A 27 -8.60 19.53 5.02
CA MET A 27 -7.15 19.76 5.03
C MET A 27 -6.76 21.15 4.49
N ASP A 28 -7.12 22.20 5.23
CA ASP A 28 -6.38 23.47 5.20
C ASP A 28 -5.25 23.38 6.25
N ALA A 29 -4.22 22.60 6.05
CA ALA A 29 -2.89 22.72 6.68
C ALA A 29 -2.02 21.48 6.41
N ALA A 30 -1.34 21.42 5.29
CA ALA A 30 -0.02 20.78 5.19
C ALA A 30 0.69 21.22 3.91
N ARG A 31 1.30 22.37 3.99
CA ARG A 31 2.27 22.85 2.99
C ARG A 31 3.57 22.06 3.16
N ALA A 32 3.97 21.38 2.08
CA ALA A 32 5.34 21.01 1.74
C ALA A 32 6.02 19.93 2.59
N ALA A 33 5.90 18.67 2.15
CA ALA A 33 7.06 17.80 2.11
C ALA A 33 7.51 17.67 0.65
N ARG A 34 8.43 18.53 0.21
CA ARG A 34 9.26 18.26 -0.97
C ARG A 34 10.19 17.12 -0.57
N GLY A 35 9.75 15.89 -0.77
CA GLY A 35 10.60 14.72 -0.72
C GLY A 35 11.63 14.82 -1.84
N GLY A 36 12.82 15.31 -1.52
CA GLY A 36 13.97 15.22 -2.41
C GLY A 36 14.17 13.76 -2.77
N MET A 37 14.10 13.45 -4.06
CA MET A 37 14.33 12.11 -4.57
C MET A 37 15.81 11.81 -4.42
N GLU A 38 16.16 10.87 -3.54
CA GLU A 38 17.53 10.36 -3.39
C GLU A 38 18.02 9.82 -4.74
N PRO A 39 19.26 10.18 -5.19
CA PRO A 39 19.79 9.69 -6.46
C PRO A 39 19.91 8.16 -6.43
N GLY A 40 19.22 7.49 -7.37
CA GLY A 40 19.20 6.02 -7.52
C GLY A 40 17.87 5.34 -7.22
N ARG A 41 16.89 6.06 -6.66
CA ARG A 41 15.55 5.50 -6.39
C ARG A 41 14.67 5.57 -7.63
N ALA A 42 14.04 4.43 -7.99
CA ALA A 42 13.08 4.42 -9.08
C ALA A 42 11.79 5.16 -8.68
N ASN A 43 11.23 5.95 -9.60
CA ASN A 43 9.96 6.63 -9.35
C ASN A 43 8.79 5.65 -9.60
N PRO A 44 7.97 5.30 -8.59
CA PRO A 44 6.86 4.37 -8.77
C PRO A 44 5.73 4.91 -9.66
N THR A 45 5.69 6.22 -9.90
CA THR A 45 4.68 6.87 -10.76
C THR A 45 5.22 7.29 -12.13
N ALA A 46 6.46 6.90 -12.48
CA ALA A 46 7.02 7.21 -13.79
C ALA A 46 6.21 6.56 -14.91
N GLY A 47 5.87 7.33 -15.94
CA GLY A 47 5.18 6.84 -17.15
C GLY A 47 3.73 6.44 -16.94
N LEU A 48 3.06 6.91 -15.88
CA LEU A 48 1.63 6.67 -15.69
C LEU A 48 0.80 7.47 -16.71
N SER A 49 -0.27 6.82 -17.21
CA SER A 49 -1.33 7.50 -17.96
C SER A 49 -2.13 8.44 -17.04
N PRO A 50 -2.90 9.41 -17.60
CA PRO A 50 -3.70 10.34 -16.80
C PRO A 50 -4.62 9.63 -15.78
N ASP A 51 -5.33 8.57 -16.18
CA ASP A 51 -6.22 7.82 -15.29
C ASP A 51 -5.46 7.20 -14.10
N LYS A 52 -4.28 6.65 -14.37
CA LYS A 52 -3.41 6.08 -13.33
C LYS A 52 -2.79 7.16 -12.44
N GLN A 53 -2.57 8.35 -12.99
CA GLN A 53 -2.11 9.51 -12.21
C GLN A 53 -3.18 9.98 -11.22
N GLU A 54 -4.46 9.99 -11.60
CA GLU A 54 -5.56 10.29 -10.68
C GLU A 54 -5.58 9.30 -9.48
N ILE A 55 -5.31 8.01 -9.73
CA ILE A 55 -5.17 7.01 -8.67
C ILE A 55 -3.96 7.34 -7.77
N ALA A 56 -2.83 7.71 -8.35
CA ALA A 56 -1.64 8.08 -7.57
C ALA A 56 -1.89 9.32 -6.70
N ASP A 57 -2.66 10.29 -7.19
CA ASP A 57 -3.05 11.47 -6.42
C ASP A 57 -4.01 11.13 -5.27
N LEU A 58 -4.94 10.21 -5.49
CA LEU A 58 -5.80 9.66 -4.43
C LEU A 58 -4.97 8.97 -3.33
N VAL A 59 -3.95 8.20 -3.70
CA VAL A 59 -3.03 7.58 -2.74
C VAL A 59 -2.29 8.64 -1.93
N ARG A 60 -1.78 9.70 -2.57
CA ARG A 60 -1.09 10.81 -1.87
C ARG A 60 -2.01 11.53 -0.88
N ALA A 61 -3.29 11.63 -1.18
CA ALA A 61 -4.29 12.23 -0.29
C ALA A 61 -4.67 11.33 0.89
N LEU A 62 -4.75 10.01 0.67
CA LEU A 62 -5.22 9.06 1.68
C LEU A 62 -4.10 8.53 2.58
N ALA A 63 -2.91 8.24 2.06
CA ALA A 63 -1.84 7.57 2.80
C ALA A 63 -1.45 8.29 4.12
N PRO A 64 -1.33 9.63 4.17
CA PRO A 64 -1.03 10.34 5.41
C PRO A 64 -2.08 10.16 6.51
N GLN A 65 -3.36 9.94 6.16
CA GLN A 65 -4.44 9.70 7.11
C GLN A 65 -4.27 8.39 7.88
N TYR A 66 -3.52 7.46 7.30
CA TYR A 66 -3.15 6.17 7.92
C TYR A 66 -1.74 6.19 8.52
N GLY A 67 -1.05 7.34 8.52
CA GLY A 67 0.34 7.42 8.96
C GLY A 67 1.30 6.63 8.08
N VAL A 68 0.96 6.44 6.80
CA VAL A 68 1.78 5.75 5.81
C VAL A 68 2.37 6.78 4.85
N GLU A 69 3.67 6.69 4.59
CA GLU A 69 4.30 7.53 3.56
C GLU A 69 3.73 7.22 2.17
N PRO A 70 3.27 8.24 1.42
CA PRO A 70 2.73 8.04 0.08
C PRO A 70 3.68 7.28 -0.85
N GLY A 71 4.99 7.48 -0.72
CA GLY A 71 6.02 6.79 -1.50
C GLY A 71 5.98 5.27 -1.32
N LEU A 72 5.79 4.78 -0.09
CA LEU A 72 5.66 3.35 0.20
C LEU A 72 4.37 2.78 -0.38
N ALA A 73 3.24 3.46 -0.18
CA ALA A 73 1.95 3.03 -0.71
C ALA A 73 1.96 2.97 -2.25
N LEU A 74 2.53 3.97 -2.91
CA LEU A 74 2.69 4.01 -4.36
C LEU A 74 3.60 2.89 -4.88
N ALA A 75 4.68 2.57 -4.15
CA ALA A 75 5.55 1.46 -4.48
C ALA A 75 4.80 0.12 -4.44
N LEU A 76 3.99 -0.10 -3.39
CA LEU A 76 3.16 -1.31 -3.30
C LEU A 76 2.17 -1.39 -4.48
N ILE A 77 1.38 -0.36 -4.73
CA ILE A 77 0.38 -0.35 -5.82
C ILE A 77 1.04 -0.57 -7.19
N ARG A 78 2.24 0.01 -7.39
CA ARG A 78 3.01 -0.23 -8.62
C ARG A 78 3.37 -1.70 -8.80
N VAL A 79 3.73 -2.39 -7.73
CA VAL A 79 4.14 -3.80 -7.77
C VAL A 79 2.93 -4.73 -7.82
N GLU A 80 1.86 -4.42 -7.08
CA GLU A 80 0.67 -5.24 -6.95
C GLU A 80 -0.19 -5.27 -8.23
N SER A 81 -0.51 -4.10 -8.77
CA SER A 81 -1.49 -3.98 -9.85
C SER A 81 -1.00 -3.12 -11.02
N ASN A 82 0.16 -2.48 -10.90
CA ASN A 82 0.56 -1.42 -11.84
C ASN A 82 -0.55 -0.35 -12.02
N PHE A 83 -1.21 0.02 -10.91
CA PHE A 83 -2.32 0.98 -10.88
C PHE A 83 -3.55 0.54 -11.68
N ASP A 84 -3.83 -0.75 -11.76
CA ASP A 84 -5.06 -1.28 -12.35
C ASP A 84 -6.09 -1.54 -11.24
N PRO A 85 -7.21 -0.78 -11.18
CA PRO A 85 -8.24 -0.97 -10.16
C PRO A 85 -9.04 -2.28 -10.33
N TYR A 86 -8.96 -2.90 -11.51
CA TYR A 86 -9.66 -4.14 -11.82
C TYR A 86 -8.75 -5.36 -11.84
N ALA A 87 -7.49 -5.21 -11.39
CA ALA A 87 -6.56 -6.33 -11.31
C ALA A 87 -7.13 -7.46 -10.45
N LEU A 88 -7.04 -8.68 -10.98
CA LEU A 88 -7.47 -9.90 -10.31
C LEU A 88 -6.40 -10.98 -10.47
N SER A 89 -5.87 -11.47 -9.36
CA SER A 89 -4.88 -12.54 -9.39
C SER A 89 -5.52 -13.94 -9.42
N PRO A 90 -4.78 -14.99 -9.81
CA PRO A 90 -5.24 -16.38 -9.71
C PRO A 90 -5.62 -16.80 -8.28
N MET A 91 -5.02 -16.16 -7.26
CA MET A 91 -5.31 -16.38 -5.84
C MET A 91 -6.45 -15.51 -5.31
N ASN A 92 -7.23 -14.88 -6.23
CA ASN A 92 -8.34 -14.00 -5.92
C ASN A 92 -7.95 -12.75 -5.11
N ALA A 93 -6.72 -12.26 -5.27
CA ALA A 93 -6.33 -10.93 -4.80
C ALA A 93 -6.91 -9.87 -5.74
N GLN A 94 -7.47 -8.79 -5.21
CA GLN A 94 -8.38 -7.89 -5.94
C GLN A 94 -7.95 -6.43 -5.84
N GLY A 95 -8.05 -5.72 -6.95
CA GLY A 95 -7.92 -4.27 -7.05
C GLY A 95 -6.49 -3.75 -6.91
N LEU A 96 -6.38 -2.46 -6.66
CA LEU A 96 -5.12 -1.69 -6.67
C LEU A 96 -4.05 -2.24 -5.74
N MET A 97 -4.43 -2.64 -4.53
CA MET A 97 -3.53 -3.15 -3.49
C MET A 97 -3.65 -4.67 -3.31
N GLN A 98 -4.26 -5.38 -4.27
CA GLN A 98 -4.35 -6.84 -4.34
C GLN A 98 -4.76 -7.49 -3.01
N LEU A 99 -5.90 -7.06 -2.49
CA LEU A 99 -6.40 -7.60 -1.23
C LEU A 99 -7.13 -8.94 -1.47
N ILE A 100 -6.69 -10.00 -0.80
CA ILE A 100 -7.47 -11.25 -0.77
C ILE A 100 -8.74 -11.05 0.06
N PRO A 101 -9.84 -11.79 -0.21
CA PRO A 101 -11.13 -11.58 0.46
C PRO A 101 -11.07 -11.62 1.99
N GLY A 102 -10.18 -12.43 2.57
CA GLY A 102 -9.96 -12.49 4.01
C GLY A 102 -9.42 -11.17 4.57
N THR A 103 -8.39 -10.62 3.93
CA THR A 103 -7.80 -9.32 4.28
C THR A 103 -8.78 -8.19 4.02
N ALA A 104 -9.48 -8.19 2.90
CA ALA A 104 -10.50 -7.19 2.58
C ALA A 104 -11.58 -7.10 3.67
N ARG A 105 -12.11 -8.23 4.12
CA ARG A 105 -13.07 -8.28 5.24
C ARG A 105 -12.48 -7.78 6.55
N ARG A 106 -11.24 -8.19 6.90
CA ARG A 106 -10.55 -7.79 8.13
C ARG A 106 -10.39 -6.27 8.22
N PHE A 107 -10.21 -5.60 7.09
CA PHE A 107 -9.99 -4.15 7.00
C PHE A 107 -11.19 -3.38 6.43
N ASN A 108 -12.40 -3.94 6.52
CA ASN A 108 -13.69 -3.32 6.20
C ASN A 108 -13.81 -2.84 4.74
N VAL A 109 -13.18 -3.50 3.79
CA VAL A 109 -13.35 -3.23 2.36
C VAL A 109 -14.66 -3.85 1.90
N ARG A 110 -15.58 -3.01 1.38
CA ARG A 110 -16.89 -3.42 0.88
C ARG A 110 -16.84 -3.79 -0.59
N ASN A 111 -16.07 -3.04 -1.36
CA ASN A 111 -15.86 -3.27 -2.79
C ASN A 111 -14.36 -3.15 -3.10
N ALA A 112 -13.71 -4.31 -3.28
CA ALA A 112 -12.28 -4.35 -3.56
C ALA A 112 -11.89 -3.79 -4.95
N PHE A 113 -12.85 -3.55 -5.85
CA PHE A 113 -12.64 -2.91 -7.14
C PHE A 113 -12.98 -1.41 -7.15
N ASP A 114 -13.50 -0.87 -6.03
CA ASP A 114 -13.58 0.58 -5.82
C ASP A 114 -12.20 1.11 -5.41
N PRO A 115 -11.62 2.07 -6.16
CA PRO A 115 -10.27 2.56 -5.88
C PRO A 115 -10.09 3.08 -4.46
N ALA A 116 -11.03 3.88 -3.97
CA ALA A 116 -10.91 4.49 -2.65
C ALA A 116 -11.07 3.47 -1.52
N ASP A 117 -11.99 2.54 -1.67
CA ASP A 117 -12.26 1.49 -0.68
C ASP A 117 -11.08 0.51 -0.58
N ASN A 118 -10.53 0.09 -1.73
CA ASN A 118 -9.36 -0.76 -1.82
C ASN A 118 -8.11 -0.10 -1.22
N ILE A 119 -7.84 1.16 -1.58
CA ILE A 119 -6.69 1.90 -1.04
C ILE A 119 -6.81 2.06 0.48
N ARG A 120 -7.98 2.43 1.01
CA ARG A 120 -8.19 2.56 2.46
C ARG A 120 -7.92 1.25 3.20
N GLY A 121 -8.47 0.14 2.71
CA GLY A 121 -8.24 -1.18 3.31
C GLY A 121 -6.78 -1.62 3.22
N GLY A 122 -6.13 -1.43 2.08
CA GLY A 122 -4.73 -1.74 1.89
C GLY A 122 -3.79 -0.89 2.75
N LEU A 123 -4.08 0.41 2.91
CA LEU A 123 -3.36 1.30 3.81
C LEU A 123 -3.54 0.91 5.28
N ALA A 124 -4.75 0.51 5.68
CA ALA A 124 -5.01 0.02 7.03
C ALA A 124 -4.22 -1.27 7.32
N TYR A 125 -4.17 -2.20 6.37
CA TYR A 125 -3.37 -3.41 6.49
C TYR A 125 -1.87 -3.11 6.54
N LEU A 126 -1.37 -2.25 5.65
CA LEU A 126 0.04 -1.84 5.65
C LEU A 126 0.45 -1.15 6.96
N ARG A 127 -0.37 -0.23 7.45
CA ARG A 127 -0.18 0.41 8.76
C ARG A 127 -0.08 -0.63 9.88
N TRP A 128 -0.96 -1.63 9.86
CA TRP A 128 -0.95 -2.71 10.85
C TRP A 128 0.35 -3.52 10.77
N LEU A 129 0.80 -3.89 9.57
CA LEU A 129 2.07 -4.61 9.36
C LEU A 129 3.29 -3.79 9.80
N LEU A 130 3.31 -2.48 9.51
CA LEU A 130 4.38 -1.59 9.96
C LEU A 130 4.45 -1.53 11.49
N ALA A 131 3.31 -1.47 12.17
CA ALA A 131 3.27 -1.52 13.63
C ALA A 131 3.72 -2.89 14.17
N TYR A 132 3.24 -3.98 13.57
CA TYR A 132 3.56 -5.35 13.95
C TYR A 132 5.06 -5.67 13.81
N TYR A 133 5.71 -5.15 12.77
CA TYR A 133 7.15 -5.30 12.54
C TYR A 133 7.98 -4.08 12.96
N GLN A 134 7.42 -3.19 13.80
CA GLN A 134 8.13 -2.06 14.41
C GLN A 134 8.81 -1.16 13.38
N GLY A 135 8.11 -0.83 12.29
CA GLY A 135 8.57 0.05 11.22
C GLY A 135 9.53 -0.60 10.22
N ARG A 136 9.90 -1.87 10.37
CA ARG A 136 10.80 -2.56 9.45
C ARG A 136 10.13 -2.81 8.10
N VAL A 137 10.43 -1.97 7.12
CA VAL A 137 9.78 -1.96 5.80
C VAL A 137 9.95 -3.29 5.07
N VAL A 138 11.13 -3.88 5.13
CA VAL A 138 11.43 -5.19 4.48
C VAL A 138 10.52 -6.29 5.01
N LEU A 139 10.31 -6.35 6.34
CA LEU A 139 9.43 -7.35 6.95
C LEU A 139 7.96 -7.08 6.69
N ALA A 140 7.55 -5.81 6.74
CA ALA A 140 6.18 -5.41 6.41
C ALA A 140 5.83 -5.73 4.95
N ALA A 141 6.74 -5.46 4.01
CA ALA A 141 6.57 -5.81 2.61
C ALA A 141 6.55 -7.33 2.38
N ALA A 142 7.43 -8.08 3.02
CA ALA A 142 7.42 -9.54 2.94
C ALA A 142 6.11 -10.13 3.47
N ALA A 143 5.59 -9.60 4.58
CA ALA A 143 4.34 -10.05 5.17
C ALA A 143 3.12 -9.62 4.35
N TYR A 144 3.18 -8.48 3.69
CA TYR A 144 2.12 -8.05 2.78
C TYR A 144 1.92 -9.07 1.66
N ASN A 145 3.02 -9.57 1.09
CA ASN A 145 2.99 -10.56 0.00
C ASN A 145 2.76 -12.00 0.51
N ALA A 146 3.50 -12.45 1.53
CA ALA A 146 3.50 -13.86 1.97
C ALA A 146 2.61 -14.14 3.20
N GLY A 147 2.05 -13.11 3.81
CA GLY A 147 1.36 -13.20 5.10
C GLY A 147 2.32 -13.13 6.30
N GLU A 148 1.87 -12.49 7.38
CA GLU A 148 2.63 -12.32 8.62
C GLU A 148 3.10 -13.64 9.23
N GLY A 149 2.25 -14.67 9.17
CA GLY A 149 2.61 -15.98 9.72
C GLY A 149 3.77 -16.67 8.99
N ALA A 150 4.00 -16.38 7.70
CA ALA A 150 5.15 -16.91 6.99
C ALA A 150 6.45 -16.20 7.44
N VAL A 151 6.40 -14.87 7.57
CA VAL A 151 7.54 -14.07 8.05
C VAL A 151 7.93 -14.46 9.47
N ASP A 152 6.95 -14.66 10.34
CA ASP A 152 7.18 -15.06 11.74
C ASP A 152 7.81 -16.46 11.84
N ARG A 153 7.29 -17.43 11.09
CA ARG A 153 7.87 -18.80 11.09
C ARG A 153 9.31 -18.85 10.59
N HIS A 154 9.67 -18.00 9.64
CA HIS A 154 11.03 -17.97 9.09
C HIS A 154 11.95 -16.99 9.83
N GLY A 155 11.45 -16.22 10.79
CA GLY A 155 12.23 -15.19 11.48
C GLY A 155 12.78 -14.10 10.57
N GLY A 156 12.14 -13.85 9.41
CA GLY A 156 12.60 -12.92 8.39
C GLY A 156 11.84 -13.06 7.08
N VAL A 157 12.43 -12.55 5.99
CA VAL A 157 11.87 -12.74 4.64
C VAL A 157 11.87 -14.24 4.30
N PRO A 158 10.71 -14.84 4.03
CA PRO A 158 10.65 -16.26 3.67
C PRO A 158 11.48 -16.57 2.42
N PRO A 159 12.03 -17.79 2.29
CA PRO A 159 12.83 -18.17 1.12
C PRO A 159 11.95 -18.49 -0.11
N TYR A 160 10.84 -17.78 -0.24
CA TYR A 160 9.97 -17.86 -1.40
C TYR A 160 10.48 -16.88 -2.46
N ARG A 161 10.76 -17.38 -3.65
CA ARG A 161 11.29 -16.59 -4.77
C ARG A 161 10.44 -15.36 -5.05
N GLU A 162 9.11 -15.54 -5.10
CA GLU A 162 8.16 -14.45 -5.34
C GLU A 162 8.28 -13.36 -4.27
N THR A 163 8.32 -13.73 -2.99
CA THR A 163 8.42 -12.76 -1.88
C THR A 163 9.75 -12.04 -1.88
N GLN A 164 10.86 -12.72 -2.18
CA GLN A 164 12.17 -12.08 -2.29
C GLN A 164 12.24 -11.08 -3.44
N GLU A 165 11.68 -11.42 -4.61
CA GLU A 165 11.57 -10.52 -5.76
C GLU A 165 10.64 -9.34 -5.45
N TYR A 166 9.54 -9.57 -4.73
CA TYR A 166 8.60 -8.54 -4.29
C TYR A 166 9.28 -7.51 -3.39
N VAL A 167 9.95 -7.97 -2.33
CA VAL A 167 10.70 -7.11 -1.41
C VAL A 167 11.77 -6.30 -2.15
N GLY A 168 12.50 -6.93 -3.07
CA GLY A 168 13.48 -6.25 -3.91
C GLY A 168 12.87 -5.15 -4.78
N LYS A 169 11.68 -5.37 -5.35
CA LYS A 169 10.96 -4.34 -6.12
C LYS A 169 10.53 -3.16 -5.22
N ILE A 170 9.99 -3.44 -4.04
CA ILE A 170 9.59 -2.39 -3.08
C ILE A 170 10.81 -1.56 -2.67
N ALA A 171 11.93 -2.20 -2.33
CA ALA A 171 13.16 -1.51 -1.96
C ALA A 171 13.70 -0.58 -3.07
N ARG A 172 13.56 -0.97 -4.34
CA ARG A 172 13.95 -0.13 -5.49
C ARG A 172 13.11 1.13 -5.62
N PHE A 173 11.84 1.08 -5.28
CA PHE A 173 10.93 2.23 -5.37
C PHE A 173 10.93 3.09 -4.11
N PHE A 174 10.93 2.49 -2.93
CA PHE A 174 10.84 3.22 -1.67
C PHE A 174 12.20 3.46 -1.03
N GLY A 175 13.06 2.45 -0.92
CA GLY A 175 14.48 2.57 -0.51
C GLY A 175 14.74 2.82 0.97
N ALA A 176 13.76 3.21 1.79
CA ALA A 176 13.96 3.35 3.23
C ALA A 176 13.78 1.98 3.93
N GLU A 177 14.66 1.69 4.89
CA GLU A 177 14.60 0.46 5.68
C GLU A 177 13.60 0.56 6.84
N GLN A 178 13.39 1.78 7.33
CA GLN A 178 12.53 2.09 8.46
C GLN A 178 11.42 3.07 8.07
N HIS A 179 10.26 2.88 8.65
CA HIS A 179 9.08 3.73 8.52
C HIS A 179 8.56 4.07 9.91
N LEU A 180 7.98 5.24 10.08
CA LEU A 180 7.28 5.59 11.32
C LEU A 180 6.09 4.65 11.54
N TYR A 181 5.81 4.29 12.79
CA TYR A 181 4.70 3.42 13.15
C TYR A 181 4.10 3.79 14.50
N ASP A 182 2.84 3.44 14.73
CA ASP A 182 2.17 3.57 16.02
C ASP A 182 2.25 2.23 16.78
N GLY A 183 3.16 2.12 17.72
CA GLY A 183 3.38 0.91 18.51
C GLY A 183 2.23 0.54 19.47
N ARG A 184 1.16 1.36 19.54
CA ARG A 184 -0.04 1.07 20.34
C ARG A 184 -1.10 0.33 19.53
N LEU A 185 -0.94 0.27 18.21
CA LEU A 185 -1.93 -0.30 17.29
C LEU A 185 -2.06 -1.83 17.42
N VAL A 186 -0.95 -2.49 17.67
CA VAL A 186 -0.86 -3.95 17.80
C VAL A 186 0.40 -4.32 18.60
N ASP A 187 0.35 -5.44 19.31
CA ASP A 187 1.55 -6.02 19.89
C ASP A 187 2.52 -6.46 18.78
N PRO A 188 3.84 -6.26 19.00
CA PRO A 188 4.83 -6.63 18.01
C PRO A 188 4.83 -8.15 17.78
N SER A 189 5.31 -8.55 16.60
CA SER A 189 5.48 -9.95 16.25
C SER A 189 6.28 -10.70 17.33
N PRO A 190 5.82 -11.87 17.79
CA PRO A 190 6.57 -12.70 18.74
C PRO A 190 7.94 -13.12 18.22
N ALA A 191 8.11 -13.24 16.91
CA ALA A 191 9.41 -13.53 16.28
C ALA A 191 10.36 -12.33 16.34
N PHE A 192 9.81 -11.12 16.56
CA PHE A 192 10.57 -9.87 16.62
C PHE A 192 10.12 -9.01 17.82
N PRO A 193 10.33 -9.46 19.05
CA PRO A 193 9.92 -8.72 20.24
C PRO A 193 10.58 -7.35 20.28
N ARG A 194 9.95 -6.40 20.99
CA ARG A 194 10.57 -5.09 21.23
C ARG A 194 11.93 -5.33 21.87
N ARG A 195 12.99 -4.76 21.31
CA ARG A 195 14.27 -4.71 22.02
C ARG A 195 14.00 -3.95 23.32
N GLY A 196 14.18 -4.61 24.44
CA GLY A 196 14.00 -4.01 25.74
C GLY A 196 14.80 -2.71 25.77
N GLY A 197 14.11 -1.57 25.93
CA GLY A 197 14.76 -0.34 26.31
C GLY A 197 15.38 -0.64 27.66
N GLY A 198 16.71 -0.68 27.73
CA GLY A 198 17.39 -0.79 29.00
C GLY A 198 16.83 0.31 29.88
N ALA A 199 16.23 -0.08 30.99
CA ALA A 199 15.95 0.86 32.07
C ALA A 199 17.28 1.50 32.43
N LEU A 200 17.39 2.82 32.18
CA LEU A 200 18.35 3.69 32.85
C LEU A 200 17.80 4.07 34.19
#